data_d4fbe0afc570e412cbf69571bab5414e
#
_entry.id   d4fbe0afc570e412cbf69571bab5414e
#
_cell.length_a   1.000
_cell.length_b   1.000
_cell.length_c   1.000
_cell.angle_alpha   90.00
_cell.angle_beta   90.00
_cell.angle_gamma   90.00
#
_symmetry.space_group_name_H-M   'P 1'
#
loop_
_entity.id
_entity.type
_entity.pdbx_description
1 polymer ?
#
loop_
_entity_poly.entity_id
_entity_poly.type
_entity_poly.pdbx_seq_one_letter_code
_entity_poly.pdbx_strand_id
1 'polypeptide(L)'
;MKKFGKLTKKSYLCASLYKYMIKKLQGIEPKIGNQCFIAETAAVIGDVEMGEGCSIWYSAVLRGDVNRIKLGNRVNVQDCSCLHTSLGDCDIRIADDVTIGHNACVHGAHIESHVLIGMGATVLDGVHIQSGSVVAAGALVLGNTEIGPNELWGGCPAKFIKKLSPEAIDRIITEGLKHYDYWRDEYLKEEKG
;
A
#
# COMPACT_ATOMS: atom_id res chain seq x y z
N MET A 1 -46.17 -21.06 8.46
CA MET A 1 -45.57 -19.97 7.67
C MET A 1 -45.23 -18.82 8.62
N LYS A 2 -43.94 -18.63 8.96
CA LYS A 2 -43.48 -17.51 9.79
C LYS A 2 -43.25 -16.31 8.86
N LYS A 3 -43.99 -15.21 9.07
CA LYS A 3 -43.81 -13.93 8.34
C LYS A 3 -42.45 -13.33 8.72
N PHE A 4 -41.56 -13.21 7.75
CA PHE A 4 -40.36 -12.41 7.90
C PHE A 4 -40.77 -10.93 8.06
N GLY A 5 -40.46 -10.35 9.20
CA GLY A 5 -40.73 -8.94 9.50
C GLY A 5 -39.97 -8.00 8.53
N LYS A 6 -40.62 -6.90 8.14
CA LYS A 6 -40.00 -5.83 7.34
C LYS A 6 -38.75 -5.33 8.02
N LEU A 7 -37.60 -5.45 7.34
CA LEU A 7 -36.35 -4.80 7.73
C LEU A 7 -36.56 -3.29 7.93
N THR A 8 -36.25 -2.80 9.11
CA THR A 8 -36.44 -1.39 9.47
C THR A 8 -35.32 -0.53 8.84
N LYS A 9 -35.58 0.77 8.65
CA LYS A 9 -34.60 1.75 8.10
C LYS A 9 -33.21 1.68 8.78
N LYS A 10 -33.15 1.20 10.04
CA LYS A 10 -31.91 1.00 10.81
C LYS A 10 -31.04 -0.14 10.29
N SER A 11 -31.63 -1.18 9.68
CA SER A 11 -30.88 -2.29 9.09
C SER A 11 -30.24 -1.94 7.75
N TYR A 12 -30.83 -1.00 7.01
CA TYR A 12 -30.22 -0.44 5.78
C TYR A 12 -29.03 0.48 6.08
N LEU A 13 -29.04 1.22 7.21
CA LEU A 13 -27.91 2.05 7.61
C LEU A 13 -26.66 1.19 7.95
N CYS A 14 -26.85 0.00 8.52
CA CYS A 14 -25.74 -0.90 8.84
C CYS A 14 -25.10 -1.49 7.55
N ALA A 15 -25.89 -1.81 6.54
CA ALA A 15 -25.39 -2.31 5.27
C ALA A 15 -24.66 -1.24 4.41
N SER A 16 -24.97 0.06 4.61
CA SER A 16 -24.32 1.16 3.88
C SER A 16 -23.04 1.66 4.53
N LEU A 17 -22.73 1.23 5.78
CA LEU A 17 -21.54 1.64 6.53
C LEU A 17 -20.25 0.84 6.17
N TYR A 18 -20.40 -0.21 5.37
CA TYR A 18 -19.27 -1.06 4.96
C TYR A 18 -18.68 -0.73 3.57
N LYS A 19 -19.09 0.39 2.98
CA LYS A 19 -18.53 0.78 1.68
C LYS A 19 -17.32 1.68 1.88
N TYR A 20 -16.14 1.09 1.98
CA TYR A 20 -14.81 1.72 2.07
C TYR A 20 -14.62 2.63 3.29
N MET A 21 -13.59 2.39 4.10
CA MET A 21 -13.21 3.33 5.13
C MET A 21 -12.31 4.44 4.55
N ILE A 22 -12.84 5.18 3.57
CA ILE A 22 -12.23 6.42 3.09
C ILE A 22 -12.72 7.53 4.00
N LYS A 23 -11.79 8.10 4.77
CA LYS A 23 -12.16 9.04 5.84
C LYS A 23 -11.49 10.40 5.67
N LYS A 24 -12.30 11.43 5.48
CA LYS A 24 -11.87 12.81 5.62
C LYS A 24 -11.44 13.09 7.06
N LEU A 25 -10.28 13.73 7.24
CA LEU A 25 -9.77 14.13 8.55
C LEU A 25 -9.22 15.55 8.47
N GLN A 26 -9.52 16.39 9.49
CA GLN A 26 -9.09 17.80 9.55
C GLN A 26 -9.41 18.61 8.29
N GLY A 27 -10.52 18.31 7.63
CA GLY A 27 -10.92 18.98 6.38
C GLY A 27 -10.25 18.42 5.11
N ILE A 28 -9.29 17.52 5.22
CA ILE A 28 -8.57 16.91 4.10
C ILE A 28 -9.18 15.55 3.77
N GLU A 29 -9.55 15.36 2.52
CA GLU A 29 -10.13 14.13 1.99
C GLU A 29 -9.13 13.42 1.09
N PRO A 30 -8.99 12.09 1.18
CA PRO A 30 -8.14 11.32 0.29
C PRO A 30 -8.48 11.57 -1.18
N LYS A 31 -7.45 11.72 -2.02
CA LYS A 31 -7.56 11.83 -3.47
C LYS A 31 -7.17 10.52 -4.11
N ILE A 32 -8.09 9.92 -4.84
CA ILE A 32 -7.93 8.59 -5.42
C ILE A 32 -8.00 8.69 -6.93
N GLY A 33 -6.97 8.20 -7.62
CA GLY A 33 -6.91 8.15 -9.07
C GLY A 33 -7.90 7.16 -9.68
N ASN A 34 -7.97 7.15 -11.01
CA ASN A 34 -8.88 6.24 -11.73
C ASN A 34 -8.41 4.78 -11.62
N GLN A 35 -9.36 3.84 -11.81
CA GLN A 35 -9.10 2.40 -11.83
C GLN A 35 -8.37 1.86 -10.57
N CYS A 36 -8.54 2.52 -9.43
CA CYS A 36 -8.06 2.04 -8.16
C CYS A 36 -9.06 1.06 -7.53
N PHE A 37 -8.55 -0.04 -6.98
CA PHE A 37 -9.29 -0.96 -6.13
C PHE A 37 -8.98 -0.67 -4.66
N ILE A 38 -10.00 -0.56 -3.83
CA ILE A 38 -9.87 -0.39 -2.38
C ILE A 38 -10.81 -1.40 -1.73
N ALA A 39 -10.24 -2.42 -1.10
CA ALA A 39 -11.03 -3.45 -0.42
C ALA A 39 -11.91 -2.84 0.68
N GLU A 40 -13.10 -3.40 0.90
CA GLU A 40 -14.10 -2.86 1.84
C GLU A 40 -13.61 -2.76 3.30
N THR A 41 -12.60 -3.54 3.68
CA THR A 41 -11.97 -3.48 5.01
C THR A 41 -10.69 -2.64 5.06
N ALA A 42 -10.24 -2.10 3.93
CA ALA A 42 -9.10 -1.20 3.89
C ALA A 42 -9.49 0.21 4.39
N ALA A 43 -8.54 0.89 5.03
CA ALA A 43 -8.75 2.24 5.55
C ALA A 43 -7.80 3.24 4.87
N VAL A 44 -8.36 4.31 4.26
CA VAL A 44 -7.61 5.42 3.65
C VAL A 44 -8.05 6.71 4.31
N ILE A 45 -7.17 7.36 5.06
CA ILE A 45 -7.54 8.40 6.03
C ILE A 45 -6.68 9.66 5.83
N GLY A 46 -7.31 10.83 5.74
CA GLY A 46 -6.65 12.15 5.77
C GLY A 46 -5.89 12.49 4.48
N ASP A 47 -4.68 13.06 4.59
CA ASP A 47 -3.89 13.53 3.45
C ASP A 47 -3.20 12.36 2.73
N VAL A 48 -4.00 11.64 1.95
CA VAL A 48 -3.54 10.55 1.09
C VAL A 48 -3.86 10.90 -0.35
N GLU A 49 -2.86 10.82 -1.23
CA GLU A 49 -2.99 11.00 -2.67
C GLU A 49 -2.52 9.73 -3.38
N MET A 50 -3.36 9.14 -4.22
CA MET A 50 -3.08 7.92 -4.97
C MET A 50 -3.18 8.20 -6.46
N GLY A 51 -2.20 7.74 -7.22
CA GLY A 51 -2.22 7.74 -8.68
C GLY A 51 -3.23 6.74 -9.25
N GLU A 52 -3.13 6.48 -10.54
CA GLU A 52 -4.04 5.58 -11.26
C GLU A 52 -3.67 4.10 -11.05
N GLY A 53 -4.66 3.22 -11.11
CA GLY A 53 -4.45 1.78 -11.12
C GLY A 53 -3.85 1.20 -9.83
N CYS A 54 -3.95 1.90 -8.69
CA CYS A 54 -3.51 1.37 -7.41
C CYS A 54 -4.47 0.32 -6.86
N SER A 55 -3.97 -0.57 -5.99
CA SER A 55 -4.80 -1.54 -5.28
C SER A 55 -4.44 -1.58 -3.80
N ILE A 56 -5.44 -1.35 -2.95
CA ILE A 56 -5.33 -1.39 -1.49
C ILE A 56 -6.16 -2.56 -1.00
N TRP A 57 -5.47 -3.57 -0.50
CA TRP A 57 -6.07 -4.87 -0.19
C TRP A 57 -6.65 -4.92 1.22
N TYR A 58 -7.23 -6.06 1.58
CA TYR A 58 -8.02 -6.22 2.79
C TYR A 58 -7.26 -5.88 4.06
N SER A 59 -7.88 -5.06 4.90
CA SER A 59 -7.34 -4.59 6.19
C SER A 59 -6.03 -3.79 6.09
N ALA A 60 -5.62 -3.35 4.90
CA ALA A 60 -4.52 -2.40 4.77
C ALA A 60 -4.95 -1.01 5.25
N VAL A 61 -4.02 -0.26 5.84
CA VAL A 61 -4.26 1.06 6.42
C VAL A 61 -3.29 2.08 5.85
N LEU A 62 -3.82 3.12 5.21
CA LEU A 62 -3.08 4.31 4.78
C LEU A 62 -3.57 5.49 5.64
N ARG A 63 -2.77 5.92 6.60
CA ARG A 63 -3.18 6.94 7.57
C ARG A 63 -2.32 8.20 7.46
N GLY A 64 -2.78 9.17 6.66
CA GLY A 64 -2.18 10.50 6.47
C GLY A 64 -2.78 11.53 7.42
N ASP A 65 -2.74 11.29 8.74
CA ASP A 65 -3.27 12.18 9.78
C ASP A 65 -2.20 13.08 10.40
N VAL A 66 -0.94 12.70 10.29
CA VAL A 66 0.21 13.47 10.81
C VAL A 66 0.93 14.19 9.69
N ASN A 67 1.15 13.52 8.56
CA ASN A 67 1.81 14.04 7.38
C ASN A 67 1.23 13.35 6.12
N ARG A 68 1.64 13.80 4.95
CA ARG A 68 1.14 13.31 3.66
C ARG A 68 1.64 11.91 3.32
N ILE A 69 0.75 11.12 2.69
CA ILE A 69 1.08 9.90 1.98
C ILE A 69 0.79 10.11 0.49
N LYS A 70 1.79 9.97 -0.35
CA LYS A 70 1.65 10.06 -1.80
C LYS A 70 2.07 8.76 -2.45
N LEU A 71 1.16 8.15 -3.21
CA LEU A 71 1.39 6.98 -4.05
C LEU A 71 1.35 7.39 -5.52
N GLY A 72 2.29 6.89 -6.30
CA GLY A 72 2.28 6.97 -7.76
C GLY A 72 1.23 6.04 -8.37
N ASN A 73 1.47 5.63 -9.61
CA ASN A 73 0.56 4.75 -10.34
C ASN A 73 0.89 3.27 -10.09
N ARG A 74 -0.12 2.40 -10.16
CA ARG A 74 0.03 0.92 -10.05
C ARG A 74 0.78 0.48 -8.79
N VAL A 75 0.59 1.21 -7.70
CA VAL A 75 1.09 0.79 -6.38
C VAL A 75 0.10 -0.19 -5.79
N ASN A 76 0.59 -1.37 -5.36
CA ASN A 76 -0.26 -2.29 -4.62
C ASN A 76 0.19 -2.38 -3.16
N VAL A 77 -0.76 -2.19 -2.24
CA VAL A 77 -0.58 -2.30 -0.80
C VAL A 77 -1.38 -3.51 -0.33
N GLN A 78 -0.66 -4.58 -0.02
CA GLN A 78 -1.27 -5.87 0.26
C GLN A 78 -1.88 -5.94 1.66
N ASP A 79 -2.59 -7.04 1.90
CA ASP A 79 -3.43 -7.22 3.08
C ASP A 79 -2.68 -6.97 4.39
N CYS A 80 -3.36 -6.32 5.33
CA CYS A 80 -2.87 -6.01 6.67
C CYS A 80 -1.62 -5.10 6.71
N SER A 81 -1.22 -4.48 5.60
CA SER A 81 -0.08 -3.55 5.59
C SER A 81 -0.47 -2.19 6.12
N CYS A 82 0.50 -1.50 6.74
CA CYS A 82 0.29 -0.19 7.35
C CYS A 82 1.27 0.83 6.78
N LEU A 83 0.73 1.94 6.26
CA LEU A 83 1.47 3.11 5.85
C LEU A 83 1.12 4.27 6.77
N HIS A 84 2.11 4.81 7.47
CA HIS A 84 1.92 5.92 8.41
C HIS A 84 3.14 6.86 8.43
N THR A 85 2.97 8.03 8.99
CA THR A 85 3.96 9.13 8.91
C THR A 85 4.23 9.71 10.29
N SER A 86 5.41 10.36 10.43
CA SER A 86 5.76 11.19 11.57
C SER A 86 5.69 12.68 11.25
N LEU A 87 5.86 13.52 12.25
CA LEU A 87 6.01 14.97 12.10
C LEU A 87 7.33 15.34 11.39
N GLY A 88 7.39 16.53 10.80
CA GLY A 88 8.57 17.03 10.09
C GLY A 88 8.71 16.45 8.69
N ASP A 89 9.93 16.16 8.26
CA ASP A 89 10.25 15.68 6.90
C ASP A 89 10.06 14.15 6.75
N CYS A 90 9.05 13.60 7.43
CA CYS A 90 8.75 12.17 7.47
C CYS A 90 7.45 11.84 6.73
N ASP A 91 7.20 12.44 5.58
CA ASP A 91 6.12 12.06 4.69
C ASP A 91 6.42 10.72 3.99
N ILE A 92 5.41 10.08 3.43
CA ILE A 92 5.59 8.92 2.57
C ILE A 92 5.46 9.34 1.12
N ARG A 93 6.47 8.99 0.32
CA ARG A 93 6.44 9.12 -1.15
C ARG A 93 6.79 7.78 -1.76
N ILE A 94 5.84 7.20 -2.45
CA ILE A 94 6.00 5.95 -3.18
C ILE A 94 5.75 6.25 -4.65
N ALA A 95 6.75 5.98 -5.50
CA ALA A 95 6.63 6.21 -6.93
C ALA A 95 5.83 5.08 -7.62
N ASP A 96 5.89 4.99 -8.95
CA ASP A 96 5.10 4.04 -9.74
C ASP A 96 5.62 2.60 -9.60
N ASP A 97 4.71 1.63 -9.81
CA ASP A 97 5.09 0.21 -9.92
C ASP A 97 5.74 -0.36 -8.64
N VAL A 98 5.22 -0.02 -7.47
CA VAL A 98 5.73 -0.50 -6.18
C VAL A 98 4.76 -1.48 -5.55
N THR A 99 5.33 -2.58 -5.02
CA THR A 99 4.60 -3.56 -4.22
C THR A 99 4.97 -3.45 -2.75
N ILE A 100 3.97 -3.25 -1.90
CA ILE A 100 4.07 -3.37 -0.44
C ILE A 100 3.44 -4.69 -0.03
N GLY A 101 4.27 -5.66 0.33
CA GLY A 101 3.86 -7.04 0.64
C GLY A 101 2.99 -7.13 1.89
N HIS A 102 2.25 -8.25 2.02
CA HIS A 102 1.33 -8.49 3.14
C HIS A 102 1.97 -8.23 4.50
N ASN A 103 1.22 -7.60 5.40
CA ASN A 103 1.64 -7.32 6.77
C ASN A 103 2.94 -6.49 6.88
N ALA A 104 3.30 -5.74 5.85
CA ALA A 104 4.44 -4.82 5.91
C ALA A 104 4.07 -3.50 6.61
N CYS A 105 5.05 -2.89 7.26
CA CYS A 105 4.91 -1.56 7.85
C CYS A 105 5.89 -0.60 7.17
N VAL A 106 5.37 0.47 6.56
CA VAL A 106 6.15 1.54 5.96
C VAL A 106 5.86 2.83 6.70
N HIS A 107 6.88 3.44 7.27
CA HIS A 107 6.75 4.62 8.09
C HIS A 107 7.73 5.70 7.61
N GLY A 108 7.22 6.87 7.18
CA GLY A 108 8.00 8.06 6.82
C GLY A 108 9.14 7.82 5.82
N ALA A 109 8.89 7.06 4.73
CA ALA A 109 9.92 6.63 3.80
C ALA A 109 9.67 7.11 2.37
N HIS A 110 10.76 7.27 1.61
CA HIS A 110 10.72 7.57 0.18
C HIS A 110 11.13 6.32 -0.62
N ILE A 111 10.25 5.86 -1.50
CA ILE A 111 10.42 4.64 -2.29
C ILE A 111 10.28 5.00 -3.76
N GLU A 112 11.34 4.81 -4.52
CA GLU A 112 11.34 5.04 -5.96
C GLU A 112 10.57 3.95 -6.72
N SER A 113 10.50 4.10 -8.04
CA SER A 113 9.72 3.19 -8.88
C SER A 113 10.30 1.78 -8.91
N HIS A 114 9.40 0.81 -9.16
CA HIS A 114 9.80 -0.56 -9.41
C HIS A 114 10.55 -1.19 -8.21
N VAL A 115 9.95 -1.10 -7.03
CA VAL A 115 10.46 -1.62 -5.76
C VAL A 115 9.51 -2.65 -5.17
N LEU A 116 10.07 -3.68 -4.55
CA LEU A 116 9.32 -4.64 -3.75
C LEU A 116 9.72 -4.54 -2.27
N ILE A 117 8.75 -4.21 -1.43
CA ILE A 117 8.84 -4.39 0.03
C ILE A 117 8.22 -5.74 0.37
N GLY A 118 9.05 -6.67 0.85
CA GLY A 118 8.64 -8.05 1.14
C GLY A 118 7.65 -8.15 2.30
N MET A 119 6.91 -9.26 2.36
CA MET A 119 5.91 -9.54 3.38
C MET A 119 6.48 -9.40 4.79
N GLY A 120 5.76 -8.72 5.68
CA GLY A 120 6.16 -8.51 7.07
C GLY A 120 7.41 -7.65 7.27
N ALA A 121 7.94 -7.01 6.24
CA ALA A 121 9.06 -6.09 6.39
C ALA A 121 8.62 -4.80 7.10
N THR A 122 9.56 -4.20 7.85
CA THR A 122 9.38 -2.91 8.50
C THR A 122 10.40 -1.92 7.94
N VAL A 123 9.91 -0.79 7.43
CA VAL A 123 10.72 0.30 6.87
C VAL A 123 10.45 1.55 7.72
N LEU A 124 11.49 2.09 8.33
CA LEU A 124 11.39 3.20 9.30
C LEU A 124 11.62 4.58 8.65
N ASP A 125 11.42 5.63 9.46
CA ASP A 125 11.49 7.04 9.04
C ASP A 125 12.80 7.40 8.34
N GLY A 126 12.69 8.22 7.30
CA GLY A 126 13.84 8.74 6.56
C GLY A 126 14.55 7.72 5.67
N VAL A 127 14.02 6.51 5.53
CA VAL A 127 14.57 5.52 4.60
C VAL A 127 14.30 5.97 3.16
N HIS A 128 15.34 5.88 2.32
CA HIS A 128 15.23 6.07 0.88
C HIS A 128 15.60 4.78 0.14
N ILE A 129 14.71 4.30 -0.70
CA ILE A 129 14.89 3.07 -1.48
C ILE A 129 14.85 3.41 -2.95
N GLN A 130 15.99 3.20 -3.62
CA GLN A 130 16.12 3.50 -5.04
C GLN A 130 15.57 2.38 -5.91
N SER A 131 15.31 2.75 -7.18
CA SER A 131 14.58 1.93 -8.14
C SER A 131 15.19 0.52 -8.36
N GLY A 132 14.31 -0.43 -8.64
CA GLY A 132 14.68 -1.82 -8.94
C GLY A 132 15.10 -2.63 -7.72
N SER A 133 14.93 -2.10 -6.50
CA SER A 133 15.41 -2.73 -5.28
C SER A 133 14.34 -3.58 -4.59
N VAL A 134 14.81 -4.54 -3.80
CA VAL A 134 13.98 -5.47 -3.05
C VAL A 134 14.39 -5.46 -1.58
N VAL A 135 13.43 -5.21 -0.71
CA VAL A 135 13.52 -5.48 0.71
C VAL A 135 12.93 -6.86 0.97
N ALA A 136 13.72 -7.78 1.50
CA ALA A 136 13.30 -9.17 1.74
C ALA A 136 12.19 -9.26 2.79
N ALA A 137 11.40 -10.34 2.75
CA ALA A 137 10.37 -10.59 3.74
C ALA A 137 10.93 -10.60 5.17
N GLY A 138 10.18 -9.99 6.11
CA GLY A 138 10.56 -9.90 7.53
C GLY A 138 11.79 -9.02 7.83
N ALA A 139 12.29 -8.26 6.87
CA ALA A 139 13.43 -7.38 7.08
C ALA A 139 13.07 -6.15 7.93
N LEU A 140 14.00 -5.69 8.76
CA LEU A 140 13.90 -4.43 9.50
C LEU A 140 14.89 -3.41 8.92
N VAL A 141 14.40 -2.46 8.11
CA VAL A 141 15.20 -1.35 7.58
C VAL A 141 15.17 -0.20 8.58
N LEU A 142 16.31 0.08 9.19
CA LEU A 142 16.47 1.13 10.19
C LEU A 142 16.32 2.51 9.57
N GLY A 143 15.92 3.49 10.39
CA GLY A 143 15.74 4.87 9.96
C GLY A 143 16.99 5.48 9.28
N ASN A 144 16.74 6.36 8.31
CA ASN A 144 17.76 7.03 7.51
C ASN A 144 18.69 6.09 6.70
N THR A 145 18.25 4.87 6.43
CA THR A 145 18.99 3.93 5.57
C THR A 145 18.79 4.32 4.11
N GLU A 146 19.91 4.38 3.37
CA GLU A 146 19.92 4.51 1.91
C GLU A 146 20.10 3.13 1.26
N ILE A 147 19.12 2.70 0.48
CA ILE A 147 19.19 1.49 -0.35
C ILE A 147 19.42 1.92 -1.80
N GLY A 148 20.56 1.56 -2.34
CA GLY A 148 20.93 1.92 -3.71
C GLY A 148 20.12 1.16 -4.76
N PRO A 149 20.26 1.55 -6.06
CA PRO A 149 19.44 0.95 -7.12
C PRO A 149 19.78 -0.52 -7.36
N ASN A 150 18.74 -1.31 -7.66
CA ASN A 150 18.87 -2.74 -7.98
C ASN A 150 19.54 -3.55 -6.86
N GLU A 151 19.20 -3.26 -5.61
CA GLU A 151 19.76 -3.94 -4.45
C GLU A 151 18.74 -4.85 -3.77
N LEU A 152 19.21 -6.01 -3.30
CA LEU A 152 18.51 -6.86 -2.36
C LEU A 152 19.04 -6.61 -0.96
N TRP A 153 18.15 -6.21 -0.05
CA TRP A 153 18.44 -6.04 1.37
C TRP A 153 17.58 -6.97 2.21
N GLY A 154 18.10 -7.47 3.32
CA GLY A 154 17.35 -8.36 4.20
C GLY A 154 17.98 -8.54 5.57
N GLY A 155 17.24 -9.15 6.48
CA GLY A 155 17.63 -9.41 7.86
C GLY A 155 17.08 -8.39 8.86
N CYS A 156 17.41 -8.58 10.15
CA CYS A 156 16.99 -7.72 11.26
C CYS A 156 18.23 -7.44 12.16
N PRO A 157 18.85 -6.25 12.02
CA PRO A 157 18.57 -5.19 11.06
C PRO A 157 18.94 -5.58 9.62
N ALA A 158 18.25 -4.99 8.63
CA ALA A 158 18.50 -5.25 7.22
C ALA A 158 19.90 -4.80 6.81
N LYS A 159 20.52 -5.61 5.95
CA LYS A 159 21.84 -5.35 5.36
C LYS A 159 21.78 -5.65 3.86
N PHE A 160 22.69 -5.01 3.13
CA PHE A 160 22.90 -5.33 1.72
C PHE A 160 23.29 -6.81 1.57
N ILE A 161 22.64 -7.50 0.65
CA ILE A 161 22.89 -8.91 0.32
C ILE A 161 23.63 -9.01 -1.01
N LYS A 162 23.06 -8.41 -2.06
CA LYS A 162 23.63 -8.43 -3.41
C LYS A 162 22.96 -7.41 -4.33
N LYS A 163 23.61 -7.14 -5.47
CA LYS A 163 22.95 -6.51 -6.63
C LYS A 163 22.03 -7.52 -7.33
N LEU A 164 20.94 -7.02 -7.86
CA LEU A 164 20.00 -7.79 -8.69
C LEU A 164 20.30 -7.58 -10.17
N SER A 165 20.24 -8.65 -10.95
CA SER A 165 20.30 -8.53 -12.42
C SER A 165 18.95 -8.07 -12.97
N PRO A 166 18.91 -7.51 -14.20
CA PRO A 166 17.65 -7.14 -14.86
C PRO A 166 16.63 -8.30 -14.90
N GLU A 167 17.08 -9.52 -15.18
CA GLU A 167 16.23 -10.72 -15.23
C GLU A 167 15.67 -11.08 -13.83
N ALA A 168 16.46 -10.87 -12.78
CA ALA A 168 15.99 -11.09 -11.41
C ALA A 168 14.93 -10.05 -11.00
N ILE A 169 15.13 -8.79 -11.38
CA ILE A 169 14.18 -7.70 -11.15
C ILE A 169 12.87 -7.99 -11.88
N ASP A 170 12.92 -8.34 -13.16
CA ASP A 170 11.73 -8.66 -13.94
C ASP A 170 10.94 -9.80 -13.30
N ARG A 171 11.59 -10.89 -12.97
CA ARG A 171 10.95 -12.06 -12.34
C ARG A 171 10.36 -11.77 -10.97
N ILE A 172 11.05 -10.96 -10.14
CA ILE A 172 10.63 -10.74 -8.74
C ILE A 172 9.61 -9.61 -8.63
N ILE A 173 9.79 -8.53 -9.38
CA ILE A 173 8.98 -7.31 -9.26
C ILE A 173 7.90 -7.27 -10.34
N THR A 174 8.30 -7.31 -11.62
CA THR A 174 7.38 -7.10 -12.75
C THR A 174 6.31 -8.18 -12.83
N GLU A 175 6.66 -9.46 -12.67
CA GLU A 175 5.66 -10.54 -12.70
C GLU A 175 4.70 -10.47 -11.51
N GLY A 176 5.20 -10.07 -10.34
CA GLY A 176 4.37 -9.83 -9.17
C GLY A 176 3.36 -8.71 -9.40
N LEU A 177 3.79 -7.59 -9.97
CA LEU A 177 2.92 -6.46 -10.32
C LEU A 177 1.84 -6.87 -11.31
N LYS A 178 2.19 -7.56 -12.40
CA LYS A 178 1.22 -8.07 -13.40
C LYS A 178 0.14 -8.95 -12.76
N HIS A 179 0.52 -9.78 -11.79
CA HIS A 179 -0.42 -10.63 -11.07
C HIS A 179 -1.42 -9.79 -10.26
N TYR A 180 -0.97 -8.76 -9.56
CA TYR A 180 -1.84 -7.87 -8.78
C TYR A 180 -2.68 -6.95 -9.66
N ASP A 181 -2.19 -6.51 -10.82
CA ASP A 181 -2.97 -5.77 -11.81
C ASP A 181 -4.13 -6.63 -12.36
N TYR A 182 -3.86 -7.90 -12.66
CA TYR A 182 -4.91 -8.84 -13.08
C TYR A 182 -5.99 -8.99 -12.01
N TRP A 183 -5.63 -9.23 -10.75
CA TRP A 183 -6.61 -9.39 -9.68
C TRP A 183 -7.36 -8.10 -9.38
N ARG A 184 -6.68 -6.95 -9.35
CA ARG A 184 -7.35 -5.64 -9.26
C ARG A 184 -8.47 -5.52 -10.29
N ASP A 185 -8.18 -5.85 -11.55
CA ASP A 185 -9.14 -5.72 -12.64
C ASP A 185 -10.30 -6.70 -12.50
N GLU A 186 -10.06 -7.93 -12.01
CA GLU A 186 -11.12 -8.89 -11.72
C GLU A 186 -12.04 -8.40 -10.58
N TYR A 187 -11.49 -7.92 -9.47
CA TYR A 187 -12.28 -7.36 -8.37
C TYR A 187 -13.10 -6.14 -8.81
N LEU A 188 -12.53 -5.25 -9.62
CA LEU A 188 -13.26 -4.08 -10.16
C LEU A 188 -14.39 -4.48 -11.12
N LYS A 189 -14.33 -5.63 -11.79
CA LYS A 189 -15.42 -6.16 -12.60
C LYS A 189 -16.58 -6.66 -11.73
N GLU A 190 -16.27 -7.42 -10.68
CA GLU A 190 -17.26 -7.94 -9.73
C GLU A 190 -18.04 -6.81 -9.01
N GLU A 191 -17.39 -5.68 -8.71
CA GLU A 191 -18.03 -4.53 -8.08
C GLU A 191 -19.04 -3.82 -8.99
N LYS A 192 -18.95 -4.00 -10.32
CA LYS A 192 -19.81 -3.34 -11.31
C LYS A 192 -21.01 -4.17 -11.74
N GLY A 193 -21.02 -5.47 -11.41
CA GLY A 193 -22.08 -6.45 -11.73
C GLY A 193 -23.12 -6.53 -10.66
#